data_b0f5398b0f80af30efcfcdec98050922
#
_entry.id   b0f5398b0f80af30efcfcdec98050922
#
_cell.length_a   1.000
_cell.length_b   1.000
_cell.length_c   1.000
_cell.angle_alpha   90.00
_cell.angle_beta   90.00
_cell.angle_gamma   90.00
#
_symmetry.space_group_name_H-M   'P 1'
#
loop_
_entity.id
_entity.type
_entity.pdbx_description
1 polymer ?
#
loop_
_entity_poly.entity_id
_entity_poly.type
_entity_poly.pdbx_seq_one_letter_code
_entity_poly.pdbx_strand_id
1 'polypeptide(L)'
;MQYRSVNEIAKKWNVSERSVRNYCAHGRVDGAFLTGKTWNIPENAEKPERSNKKKEQPITLLDILKEQKVSKYSGGIYHKTQIDLTYNSNHIEGSSLTHDQTRYIFETNTIGVEKEVLNVDDVIETANHFRCIDMIIDNAKAALTEKFIKELHLILKNGTSDSRKDWFVVGDYKKLPNEVGGMETALPEEVADKMKALLTEYNGKEEKTFEDILDFHVKFERIHPFQDGNGRVGRLIMFKECLKYNIVPFIIEDRLKMFYYRGLKEWKNEKGYLTDTCLTAQDQYKSYLGLSLLRDFILSVPLVLFLPKLLGIKGTLYSAPAADMISFIAVIAVTRYLFGHLKKDEKEERETAFNRGEETINLVSE
;
A
#
# COMPACT_ATOMS: atom_id res chain seq x y z
N MET A 1 -6.54 -60.27 -2.56
CA MET A 1 -5.61 -59.14 -2.36
C MET A 1 -4.84 -59.41 -1.09
N GLN A 2 -3.52 -59.34 -1.12
CA GLN A 2 -2.70 -59.44 0.09
C GLN A 2 -2.55 -58.09 0.73
N TYR A 3 -2.64 -58.05 2.06
CA TYR A 3 -2.50 -56.81 2.85
C TYR A 3 -1.25 -56.87 3.72
N ARG A 4 -0.60 -55.73 3.92
CA ARG A 4 0.60 -55.57 4.70
C ARG A 4 0.35 -54.66 5.90
N SER A 5 1.15 -54.83 6.94
CA SER A 5 1.15 -53.96 8.12
C SER A 5 1.81 -52.61 7.84
N VAL A 6 1.53 -51.66 8.71
CA VAL A 6 2.18 -50.32 8.67
C VAL A 6 3.70 -50.38 8.70
N ASN A 7 4.26 -51.35 9.49
CA ASN A 7 5.71 -51.50 9.60
C ASN A 7 6.34 -52.00 8.28
N GLU A 8 5.72 -53.01 7.64
CA GLU A 8 6.21 -53.53 6.36
C GLU A 8 6.15 -52.49 5.25
N ILE A 9 5.06 -51.72 5.17
CA ILE A 9 4.90 -50.64 4.19
C ILE A 9 5.84 -49.46 4.49
N ALA A 10 6.08 -49.15 5.76
CA ALA A 10 7.06 -48.14 6.15
C ALA A 10 8.47 -48.48 5.65
N LYS A 11 8.87 -49.76 5.79
CA LYS A 11 10.15 -50.26 5.24
C LYS A 11 10.17 -50.21 3.71
N LYS A 12 9.09 -50.66 3.05
CA LYS A 12 8.97 -50.66 1.58
C LYS A 12 9.08 -49.23 0.99
N TRP A 13 8.45 -48.25 1.62
CA TRP A 13 8.41 -46.87 1.16
C TRP A 13 9.57 -46.02 1.66
N ASN A 14 10.41 -46.56 2.55
CA ASN A 14 11.48 -45.82 3.24
C ASN A 14 10.98 -44.56 3.93
N VAL A 15 9.97 -44.70 4.79
CA VAL A 15 9.36 -43.64 5.59
C VAL A 15 9.06 -44.13 7.01
N SER A 16 8.77 -43.19 7.94
CA SER A 16 8.35 -43.60 9.28
C SER A 16 6.96 -44.21 9.29
N GLU A 17 6.69 -45.13 10.25
CA GLU A 17 5.36 -45.70 10.46
C GLU A 17 4.29 -44.60 10.68
N ARG A 18 4.67 -43.48 11.34
CA ARG A 18 3.80 -42.34 11.53
C ARG A 18 3.36 -41.72 10.22
N SER A 19 4.26 -41.67 9.24
CA SER A 19 3.95 -41.16 7.89
C SER A 19 2.96 -42.07 7.17
N VAL A 20 3.14 -43.39 7.28
CA VAL A 20 2.22 -44.35 6.68
C VAL A 20 0.82 -44.24 7.29
N ARG A 21 0.72 -44.18 8.65
CA ARG A 21 -0.56 -44.01 9.33
C ARG A 21 -1.24 -42.69 8.91
N ASN A 22 -0.48 -41.60 8.75
CA ASN A 22 -1.00 -40.32 8.27
C ASN A 22 -1.53 -40.43 6.84
N TYR A 23 -0.83 -41.10 5.93
CA TYR A 23 -1.31 -41.29 4.56
C TYR A 23 -2.63 -42.09 4.52
N CYS A 24 -2.73 -43.15 5.32
CA CYS A 24 -3.96 -43.96 5.43
C CYS A 24 -5.10 -43.17 6.07
N ALA A 25 -4.85 -42.43 7.18
CA ALA A 25 -5.86 -41.64 7.88
C ALA A 25 -6.45 -40.52 7.02
N HIS A 26 -5.69 -39.98 6.07
CA HIS A 26 -6.14 -38.96 5.14
C HIS A 26 -6.65 -39.50 3.80
N GLY A 27 -6.91 -40.85 3.71
CA GLY A 27 -7.46 -41.47 2.50
C GLY A 27 -6.53 -41.42 1.28
N ARG A 28 -5.21 -41.25 1.49
CA ARG A 28 -4.22 -41.11 0.41
C ARG A 28 -3.64 -42.44 -0.07
N VAL A 29 -4.09 -43.54 0.49
CA VAL A 29 -3.69 -44.88 0.12
C VAL A 29 -4.94 -45.67 -0.25
N ASP A 30 -5.14 -45.85 -1.53
CA ASP A 30 -6.33 -46.55 -2.04
C ASP A 30 -6.39 -47.97 -1.52
N GLY A 31 -7.58 -48.40 -1.09
CA GLY A 31 -7.81 -49.73 -0.57
C GLY A 31 -7.28 -50.01 0.84
N ALA A 32 -6.67 -49.00 1.52
CA ALA A 32 -6.29 -49.13 2.93
C ALA A 32 -7.50 -48.98 3.85
N PHE A 33 -7.64 -49.89 4.83
CA PHE A 33 -8.73 -49.83 5.81
C PHE A 33 -8.24 -50.14 7.22
N LEU A 34 -8.98 -49.68 8.22
CA LEU A 34 -8.67 -49.88 9.64
C LEU A 34 -9.47 -51.04 10.22
N THR A 35 -8.77 -52.01 10.87
CA THR A 35 -9.42 -53.07 11.64
C THR A 35 -8.99 -52.91 13.11
N GLY A 36 -9.91 -52.48 13.96
CA GLY A 36 -9.58 -52.10 15.33
C GLY A 36 -8.60 -50.93 15.36
N LYS A 37 -7.35 -51.16 15.80
CA LYS A 37 -6.27 -50.13 15.83
C LYS A 37 -5.20 -50.34 14.76
N THR A 38 -5.39 -51.33 13.85
CA THR A 38 -4.40 -51.74 12.86
C THR A 38 -4.83 -51.40 11.46
N TRP A 39 -3.98 -50.70 10.70
CA TRP A 39 -4.17 -50.44 9.30
C TRP A 39 -3.78 -51.63 8.47
N ASN A 40 -4.65 -52.04 7.56
CA ASN A 40 -4.41 -53.05 6.53
C ASN A 40 -4.21 -52.31 5.20
N ILE A 41 -3.04 -52.46 4.60
CA ILE A 41 -2.63 -51.70 3.43
C ILE A 41 -2.39 -52.70 2.29
N PRO A 42 -2.96 -52.48 1.11
CA PRO A 42 -2.70 -53.37 -0.04
C PRO A 42 -1.19 -53.47 -0.32
N GLU A 43 -0.71 -54.70 -0.60
CA GLU A 43 0.72 -54.94 -0.86
C GLU A 43 1.23 -54.17 -2.08
N ASN A 44 0.37 -53.96 -3.08
CA ASN A 44 0.64 -53.24 -4.30
C ASN A 44 0.43 -51.71 -4.16
N ALA A 45 0.09 -51.22 -2.97
CA ALA A 45 -0.07 -49.77 -2.76
C ALA A 45 1.24 -49.04 -3.08
N GLU A 46 1.10 -47.93 -3.77
CA GLU A 46 2.19 -47.01 -4.07
C GLU A 46 2.32 -45.93 -3.00
N LYS A 47 3.55 -45.45 -2.78
CA LYS A 47 3.82 -44.36 -1.84
C LYS A 47 3.17 -43.09 -2.35
N PRO A 48 2.22 -42.47 -1.59
CA PRO A 48 1.65 -41.20 -2.00
C PRO A 48 2.73 -40.12 -2.16
N GLU A 49 2.68 -39.41 -3.26
CA GLU A 49 3.55 -38.25 -3.43
C GLU A 49 3.39 -37.29 -2.24
N ARG A 50 4.49 -36.69 -1.78
CA ARG A 50 4.37 -35.61 -0.79
C ARG A 50 3.48 -34.54 -1.42
N SER A 51 2.29 -34.28 -0.85
CA SER A 51 1.58 -33.07 -1.20
C SER A 51 2.50 -31.94 -0.79
N ASN A 52 3.15 -31.33 -1.75
CA ASN A 52 3.64 -29.98 -1.59
C ASN A 52 2.38 -29.10 -1.41
N LYS A 53 1.83 -29.05 -0.18
CA LYS A 53 1.09 -27.86 0.20
C LYS A 53 2.10 -26.75 -0.03
N LYS A 54 1.99 -26.02 -1.13
CA LYS A 54 2.59 -24.70 -1.26
C LYS A 54 2.20 -24.03 0.06
N LYS A 55 3.18 -23.66 0.89
CA LYS A 55 2.91 -22.76 2.02
C LYS A 55 2.14 -21.63 1.39
N GLU A 56 0.86 -21.49 1.73
CA GLU A 56 0.07 -20.35 1.31
C GLU A 56 0.89 -19.13 1.73
N GLN A 57 1.43 -18.43 0.75
CA GLN A 57 2.17 -17.22 1.03
C GLN A 57 1.15 -16.25 1.64
N PRO A 58 1.51 -15.53 2.71
CA PRO A 58 0.60 -14.56 3.29
C PRO A 58 0.15 -13.58 2.20
N ILE A 59 -1.15 -13.32 2.15
CA ILE A 59 -1.75 -12.35 1.23
C ILE A 59 -1.08 -11.01 1.46
N THR A 60 -0.52 -10.42 0.42
CA THR A 60 0.13 -9.12 0.48
C THR A 60 -0.86 -7.99 0.18
N LEU A 61 -0.51 -6.76 0.56
CA LEU A 61 -1.30 -5.58 0.18
C LEU A 61 -1.46 -5.49 -1.35
N LEU A 62 -0.41 -5.81 -2.11
CA LEU A 62 -0.47 -5.83 -3.57
C LEU A 62 -1.52 -6.80 -4.11
N ASP A 63 -1.65 -7.98 -3.49
CA ASP A 63 -2.65 -8.98 -3.90
C ASP A 63 -4.07 -8.44 -3.65
N ILE A 64 -4.30 -7.78 -2.52
CA ILE A 64 -5.58 -7.13 -2.19
C ILE A 64 -5.90 -6.01 -3.19
N LEU A 65 -4.93 -5.14 -3.50
CA LEU A 65 -5.12 -4.06 -4.46
C LEU A 65 -5.47 -4.59 -5.86
N LYS A 66 -4.81 -5.67 -6.31
CA LYS A 66 -5.09 -6.33 -7.60
C LYS A 66 -6.50 -6.94 -7.64
N GLU A 67 -6.87 -7.64 -6.58
CA GLU A 67 -8.20 -8.24 -6.47
C GLU A 67 -9.30 -7.17 -6.50
N GLN A 68 -9.16 -6.12 -5.68
CA GLN A 68 -10.15 -5.05 -5.60
C GLN A 68 -10.22 -4.22 -6.90
N LYS A 69 -9.10 -4.03 -7.60
CA LYS A 69 -9.06 -3.43 -8.93
C LYS A 69 -9.89 -4.23 -9.94
N VAL A 70 -9.70 -5.55 -9.99
CA VAL A 70 -10.42 -6.44 -10.93
C VAL A 70 -11.90 -6.52 -10.58
N SER A 71 -12.24 -6.67 -9.30
CA SER A 71 -13.62 -6.75 -8.81
C SER A 71 -14.36 -5.41 -8.83
N LYS A 72 -13.65 -4.29 -9.03
CA LYS A 72 -14.19 -2.92 -8.94
C LYS A 72 -14.87 -2.67 -7.59
N TYR A 73 -14.30 -3.22 -6.52
CA TYR A 73 -14.88 -3.12 -5.19
C TYR A 73 -14.84 -1.67 -4.69
N SER A 74 -16.04 -1.07 -4.52
CA SER A 74 -16.19 0.30 -4.05
C SER A 74 -15.98 0.38 -2.53
N GLY A 75 -15.31 1.44 -2.07
CA GLY A 75 -15.04 1.69 -0.66
C GLY A 75 -13.93 0.81 -0.05
N GLY A 76 -13.27 -0.05 -0.85
CA GLY A 76 -12.11 -0.82 -0.41
C GLY A 76 -10.81 -0.01 -0.41
N ILE A 77 -9.71 -0.67 -0.05
CA ILE A 77 -8.39 -0.01 0.04
C ILE A 77 -7.89 0.47 -1.33
N TYR A 78 -8.18 -0.27 -2.42
CA TYR A 78 -7.86 0.17 -3.79
C TYR A 78 -8.59 1.47 -4.13
N HIS A 79 -9.90 1.51 -3.92
CA HIS A 79 -10.76 2.66 -4.21
C HIS A 79 -10.27 3.90 -3.44
N LYS A 80 -9.99 3.75 -2.14
CA LYS A 80 -9.46 4.83 -1.30
C LYS A 80 -8.07 5.27 -1.75
N THR A 81 -7.18 4.32 -2.06
CA THR A 81 -5.82 4.63 -2.52
C THR A 81 -5.85 5.43 -3.81
N GLN A 82 -6.72 5.08 -4.76
CA GLN A 82 -6.89 5.82 -6.00
C GLN A 82 -7.24 7.28 -5.73
N ILE A 83 -8.22 7.54 -4.89
CA ILE A 83 -8.71 8.89 -4.60
C ILE A 83 -7.68 9.68 -3.77
N ASP A 84 -7.24 9.14 -2.64
CA ASP A 84 -6.42 9.88 -1.69
C ASP A 84 -5.00 10.14 -2.23
N LEU A 85 -4.37 9.15 -2.87
CA LEU A 85 -3.04 9.34 -3.45
C LEU A 85 -3.09 10.35 -4.60
N THR A 86 -4.13 10.29 -5.43
CA THR A 86 -4.30 11.23 -6.54
C THR A 86 -4.58 12.63 -6.05
N TYR A 87 -5.55 12.80 -5.14
CA TYR A 87 -5.89 14.10 -4.58
C TYR A 87 -4.66 14.76 -3.93
N ASN A 88 -4.05 14.08 -2.96
CA ASN A 88 -2.94 14.68 -2.21
C ASN A 88 -1.72 14.94 -3.09
N SER A 89 -1.39 14.00 -3.99
CA SER A 89 -0.23 14.16 -4.89
C SER A 89 -0.40 15.35 -5.84
N ASN A 90 -1.59 15.57 -6.38
CA ASN A 90 -1.88 16.72 -7.25
C ASN A 90 -2.00 18.03 -6.45
N HIS A 91 -2.62 17.99 -5.26
CA HIS A 91 -2.79 19.17 -4.40
C HIS A 91 -1.44 19.72 -3.89
N ILE A 92 -0.47 18.87 -3.60
CA ILE A 92 0.91 19.25 -3.30
C ILE A 92 1.51 20.09 -4.44
N GLU A 93 1.22 19.75 -5.69
CA GLU A 93 1.70 20.45 -6.89
C GLU A 93 0.83 21.65 -7.29
N GLY A 94 -0.21 21.97 -6.52
CA GLY A 94 -1.01 23.18 -6.70
C GLY A 94 -2.32 22.97 -7.45
N SER A 95 -2.77 21.75 -7.69
CA SER A 95 -4.10 21.50 -8.22
C SER A 95 -5.17 22.07 -7.31
N SER A 96 -6.15 22.74 -7.92
CA SER A 96 -7.27 23.38 -7.25
C SER A 96 -8.46 22.44 -7.01
N LEU A 97 -8.42 21.21 -7.54
CA LEU A 97 -9.51 20.25 -7.36
C LEU A 97 -9.68 19.86 -5.89
N THR A 98 -10.92 19.81 -5.44
CA THR A 98 -11.26 19.30 -4.12
C THR A 98 -11.17 17.76 -4.05
N HIS A 99 -11.13 17.22 -2.84
CA HIS A 99 -11.16 15.78 -2.64
C HIS A 99 -12.44 15.15 -3.22
N ASP A 100 -13.59 15.81 -3.05
CA ASP A 100 -14.86 15.32 -3.61
C ASP A 100 -14.87 15.37 -5.15
N GLN A 101 -14.32 16.42 -5.76
CA GLN A 101 -14.18 16.48 -7.22
C GLN A 101 -13.27 15.37 -7.75
N THR A 102 -12.13 15.11 -7.08
CA THR A 102 -11.25 13.98 -7.40
C THR A 102 -12.00 12.65 -7.31
N ARG A 103 -12.80 12.46 -6.26
CA ARG A 103 -13.64 11.28 -6.08
C ARG A 103 -14.69 11.14 -7.19
N TYR A 104 -15.40 12.20 -7.56
CA TYR A 104 -16.39 12.15 -8.64
C TYR A 104 -15.76 11.81 -9.99
N ILE A 105 -14.56 12.34 -10.29
CA ILE A 105 -13.84 11.98 -11.51
C ILE A 105 -13.54 10.47 -11.52
N PHE A 106 -13.08 9.92 -10.38
CA PHE A 106 -12.79 8.49 -10.28
C PHE A 106 -14.03 7.60 -10.37
N GLU A 107 -15.07 7.91 -9.59
CA GLU A 107 -16.25 7.04 -9.44
C GLU A 107 -17.19 7.12 -10.64
N THR A 108 -17.39 8.31 -11.21
CA THR A 108 -18.47 8.59 -12.17
C THR A 108 -18.00 9.19 -13.48
N ASN A 109 -16.69 9.49 -13.59
CA ASN A 109 -16.13 10.24 -14.73
C ASN A 109 -16.85 11.59 -14.98
N THR A 110 -17.31 12.23 -13.89
CA THR A 110 -17.97 13.53 -13.91
C THR A 110 -17.27 14.48 -12.95
N ILE A 111 -17.52 15.77 -13.11
CA ILE A 111 -17.04 16.81 -12.19
C ILE A 111 -18.20 17.74 -11.83
N GLY A 112 -18.41 17.92 -10.52
CA GLY A 112 -19.35 18.92 -10.03
C GLY A 112 -18.70 20.30 -10.00
N VAL A 113 -19.28 21.27 -10.65
CA VAL A 113 -18.81 22.67 -10.69
C VAL A 113 -19.93 23.59 -10.21
N GLU A 114 -19.73 24.19 -9.04
CA GLU A 114 -20.58 25.26 -8.56
C GLU A 114 -19.86 26.59 -8.71
N LYS A 115 -20.13 27.30 -9.81
CA LYS A 115 -19.70 28.70 -10.07
C LYS A 115 -18.17 28.97 -10.08
N GLU A 116 -17.33 27.97 -10.12
CA GLU A 116 -15.87 28.11 -10.14
C GLU A 116 -15.29 27.81 -11.54
N VAL A 117 -14.21 28.50 -11.89
CA VAL A 117 -13.43 28.19 -13.08
C VAL A 117 -12.41 27.12 -12.70
N LEU A 118 -12.53 25.95 -13.32
CA LEU A 118 -11.58 24.86 -13.12
C LEU A 118 -10.48 24.89 -14.20
N ASN A 119 -9.26 24.61 -13.79
CA ASN A 119 -8.17 24.35 -14.71
C ASN A 119 -8.39 22.98 -15.38
N VAL A 120 -8.47 22.97 -16.69
CA VAL A 120 -8.68 21.72 -17.46
C VAL A 120 -7.51 20.77 -17.28
N ASP A 121 -6.29 21.26 -17.16
CA ASP A 121 -5.11 20.43 -16.93
C ASP A 121 -5.18 19.71 -15.60
N ASP A 122 -5.72 20.33 -14.53
CA ASP A 122 -5.93 19.65 -13.24
C ASP A 122 -6.85 18.43 -13.39
N VAL A 123 -7.90 18.53 -14.22
CA VAL A 123 -8.84 17.43 -14.48
C VAL A 123 -8.16 16.31 -15.25
N ILE A 124 -7.41 16.68 -16.31
CA ILE A 124 -6.70 15.73 -17.16
C ILE A 124 -5.63 14.99 -16.34
N GLU A 125 -4.81 15.71 -15.60
CA GLU A 125 -3.76 15.14 -14.77
C GLU A 125 -4.31 14.26 -13.65
N THR A 126 -5.45 14.62 -13.06
CA THR A 126 -6.16 13.79 -12.10
C THR A 126 -6.60 12.46 -12.71
N ALA A 127 -7.25 12.50 -13.87
CA ALA A 127 -7.67 11.29 -14.58
C ALA A 127 -6.45 10.43 -15.01
N ASN A 128 -5.37 11.07 -15.44
CA ASN A 128 -4.13 10.40 -15.80
C ASN A 128 -3.40 9.78 -14.58
N HIS A 129 -3.47 10.43 -13.42
CA HIS A 129 -2.84 9.92 -12.20
C HIS A 129 -3.48 8.61 -11.74
N PHE A 130 -4.79 8.45 -11.86
CA PHE A 130 -5.46 7.16 -11.63
C PHE A 130 -4.90 6.05 -12.55
N ARG A 131 -4.67 6.38 -13.81
CA ARG A 131 -4.07 5.43 -14.78
C ARG A 131 -2.62 5.08 -14.42
N CYS A 132 -1.86 6.03 -13.87
CA CYS A 132 -0.52 5.77 -13.34
C CYS A 132 -0.56 4.78 -12.17
N ILE A 133 -1.49 4.96 -11.22
CA ILE A 133 -1.65 4.03 -10.09
C ILE A 133 -2.02 2.63 -10.59
N ASP A 134 -2.90 2.53 -11.57
CA ASP A 134 -3.26 1.24 -12.18
C ASP A 134 -2.08 0.54 -12.84
N MET A 135 -1.27 1.29 -13.60
CA MET A 135 -0.03 0.78 -14.19
C MET A 135 0.95 0.28 -13.12
N ILE A 136 1.07 1.02 -12.00
CA ILE A 136 1.92 0.62 -10.89
C ILE A 136 1.45 -0.68 -10.27
N ILE A 137 0.16 -0.83 -9.96
CA ILE A 137 -0.40 -2.05 -9.36
C ILE A 137 -0.15 -3.26 -10.27
N ASP A 138 -0.34 -3.10 -11.58
CA ASP A 138 -0.14 -4.17 -12.55
C ASP A 138 1.34 -4.58 -12.64
N ASN A 139 2.27 -3.63 -12.53
CA ASN A 139 3.69 -3.80 -12.75
C ASN A 139 4.54 -3.66 -11.48
N ALA A 140 3.95 -3.71 -10.26
CA ALA A 140 4.65 -3.42 -9.02
C ALA A 140 5.93 -4.25 -8.82
N LYS A 141 5.90 -5.53 -9.21
CA LYS A 141 7.06 -6.46 -9.06
C LYS A 141 8.16 -6.26 -10.12
N ALA A 142 7.89 -5.51 -11.19
CA ALA A 142 8.89 -5.24 -12.22
C ALA A 142 10.04 -4.38 -11.69
N ALA A 143 11.24 -4.53 -12.28
CA ALA A 143 12.37 -3.68 -11.98
C ALA A 143 12.06 -2.21 -12.32
N LEU A 144 12.60 -1.29 -11.52
CA LEU A 144 12.51 0.14 -11.81
C LEU A 144 13.50 0.46 -12.92
N THR A 145 13.00 0.91 -14.07
CA THR A 145 13.80 1.22 -15.25
C THR A 145 13.50 2.63 -15.74
N GLU A 146 14.45 3.19 -16.49
CA GLU A 146 14.26 4.49 -17.16
C GLU A 146 12.99 4.50 -18.03
N LYS A 147 12.76 3.42 -18.79
CA LYS A 147 11.55 3.26 -19.61
C LYS A 147 10.27 3.36 -18.77
N PHE A 148 10.24 2.67 -17.62
CA PHE A 148 9.08 2.69 -16.72
C PHE A 148 8.81 4.09 -16.17
N ILE A 149 9.86 4.82 -15.79
CA ILE A 149 9.77 6.19 -15.26
C ILE A 149 9.25 7.15 -16.34
N LYS A 150 9.78 7.05 -17.56
CA LYS A 150 9.33 7.83 -18.70
C LYS A 150 7.87 7.52 -19.09
N GLU A 151 7.46 6.26 -18.98
CA GLU A 151 6.07 5.84 -19.24
C GLU A 151 5.09 6.41 -18.21
N LEU A 152 5.47 6.44 -16.91
CA LEU A 152 4.66 7.12 -15.90
C LEU A 152 4.46 8.60 -16.23
N HIS A 153 5.54 9.30 -16.60
CA HIS A 153 5.46 10.70 -17.00
C HIS A 153 4.63 10.90 -18.29
N LEU A 154 4.79 9.98 -19.25
CA LEU A 154 3.99 10.00 -20.50
C LEU A 154 2.49 9.91 -20.18
N ILE A 155 2.09 8.96 -19.31
CA ILE A 155 0.68 8.81 -18.93
C ILE A 155 0.20 10.06 -18.19
N LEU A 156 0.98 10.54 -17.22
CA LEU A 156 0.60 11.66 -16.34
C LEU A 156 0.34 12.95 -17.13
N LYS A 157 1.22 13.30 -18.05
CA LYS A 157 1.19 14.59 -18.76
C LYS A 157 0.50 14.52 -20.13
N ASN A 158 0.02 13.35 -20.55
CA ASN A 158 -0.63 13.19 -21.84
C ASN A 158 -1.94 14.00 -21.91
N GLY A 159 -2.09 14.77 -22.99
CA GLY A 159 -3.29 15.55 -23.28
C GLY A 159 -3.40 16.88 -22.53
N THR A 160 -2.45 17.22 -21.66
CA THR A 160 -2.37 18.53 -20.99
C THR A 160 -2.01 19.66 -21.97
N SER A 161 -2.20 20.90 -21.58
CA SER A 161 -1.78 22.07 -22.37
C SER A 161 -0.27 22.06 -22.61
N ASP A 162 0.51 21.59 -21.64
CA ASP A 162 1.96 21.44 -21.73
C ASP A 162 2.37 20.49 -22.84
N SER A 163 1.63 19.40 -23.06
CA SER A 163 1.91 18.41 -24.14
C SER A 163 1.87 18.99 -25.56
N ARG A 164 1.36 20.21 -25.72
CA ARG A 164 1.26 20.94 -27.01
C ARG A 164 2.38 21.95 -27.23
N LYS A 165 3.28 22.11 -26.26
CA LYS A 165 4.41 23.03 -26.33
C LYS A 165 5.63 22.33 -26.94
N ASP A 166 6.24 22.89 -27.96
CA ASP A 166 7.38 22.28 -28.69
C ASP A 166 8.61 21.96 -27.81
N TRP A 167 8.78 22.70 -26.74
CA TRP A 167 9.87 22.54 -25.80
C TRP A 167 9.56 21.57 -24.65
N PHE A 168 8.30 21.18 -24.46
CA PHE A 168 7.88 20.24 -23.42
C PHE A 168 7.78 18.83 -23.98
N VAL A 169 8.64 17.93 -23.52
CA VAL A 169 8.64 16.55 -24.02
C VAL A 169 7.91 15.64 -23.05
N VAL A 170 6.74 15.19 -23.43
CA VAL A 170 5.95 14.24 -22.64
C VAL A 170 6.57 12.85 -22.75
N GLY A 171 6.90 12.25 -21.60
CA GLY A 171 7.50 10.92 -21.56
C GLY A 171 9.00 10.89 -21.87
N ASP A 172 9.67 12.04 -21.89
CA ASP A 172 11.12 12.11 -22.02
C ASP A 172 11.71 13.23 -21.14
N TYR A 173 13.03 13.28 -21.04
CA TYR A 173 13.73 14.21 -20.19
C TYR A 173 13.60 15.65 -20.66
N LYS A 174 13.76 16.59 -19.72
CA LYS A 174 13.66 18.03 -19.99
C LYS A 174 14.68 18.51 -21.00
N LYS A 175 14.29 19.53 -21.77
CA LYS A 175 15.16 20.22 -22.72
C LYS A 175 15.66 21.58 -22.22
N LEU A 176 14.95 22.16 -21.24
CA LEU A 176 15.30 23.44 -20.66
C LEU A 176 15.66 23.27 -19.18
N PRO A 177 16.63 24.06 -18.68
CA PRO A 177 16.92 24.11 -17.24
C PRO A 177 15.67 24.48 -16.44
N ASN A 178 15.54 23.94 -15.23
CA ASN A 178 14.50 24.29 -14.30
C ASN A 178 15.05 24.36 -12.88
N GLU A 179 14.27 24.93 -11.97
CA GLU A 179 14.63 25.11 -10.55
C GLU A 179 13.52 24.53 -9.69
N VAL A 180 13.86 24.09 -8.48
CA VAL A 180 12.91 23.62 -7.46
C VAL A 180 13.23 24.28 -6.13
N GLY A 181 12.27 25.05 -5.60
CA GLY A 181 12.43 25.72 -4.32
C GLY A 181 13.64 26.66 -4.25
N GLY A 182 14.00 27.29 -5.38
CA GLY A 182 15.18 28.16 -5.51
C GLY A 182 16.52 27.44 -5.56
N MET A 183 16.51 26.12 -5.78
CA MET A 183 17.72 25.31 -6.00
C MET A 183 17.78 24.88 -7.46
N GLU A 184 18.98 25.03 -8.05
CA GLU A 184 19.29 24.50 -9.38
C GLU A 184 19.20 22.96 -9.38
N THR A 185 18.62 22.42 -10.43
CA THR A 185 18.53 20.97 -10.67
C THR A 185 19.60 20.55 -11.68
N ALA A 186 19.65 19.26 -12.06
CA ALA A 186 20.56 18.81 -13.11
C ALA A 186 20.32 19.56 -14.43
N LEU A 187 21.38 19.93 -15.13
CA LEU A 187 21.26 20.49 -16.48
C LEU A 187 20.70 19.44 -17.45
N PRO A 188 19.96 19.84 -18.50
CA PRO A 188 19.33 18.90 -19.45
C PRO A 188 20.29 17.84 -20.00
N GLU A 189 21.52 18.25 -20.35
CA GLU A 189 22.57 17.38 -20.86
C GLU A 189 23.11 16.37 -19.84
N GLU A 190 22.95 16.61 -18.56
CA GLU A 190 23.42 15.75 -17.47
C GLU A 190 22.35 14.74 -17.01
N VAL A 191 21.08 14.99 -17.34
CA VAL A 191 19.95 14.21 -16.80
C VAL A 191 20.09 12.73 -17.12
N ALA A 192 20.40 12.39 -18.38
CA ALA A 192 20.46 11.00 -18.80
C ALA A 192 21.53 10.20 -18.02
N ASP A 193 22.70 10.76 -17.86
CA ASP A 193 23.80 10.11 -17.13
C ASP A 193 23.51 10.02 -15.62
N LYS A 194 22.96 11.08 -15.01
CA LYS A 194 22.58 11.09 -13.60
C LYS A 194 21.46 10.09 -13.31
N MET A 195 20.45 9.99 -14.16
CA MET A 195 19.38 9.00 -14.03
C MET A 195 19.89 7.57 -14.20
N LYS A 196 20.77 7.33 -15.17
CA LYS A 196 21.43 6.02 -15.35
C LYS A 196 22.24 5.62 -14.13
N ALA A 197 23.03 6.54 -13.57
CA ALA A 197 23.80 6.31 -12.35
C ALA A 197 22.89 6.01 -11.16
N LEU A 198 21.84 6.81 -10.95
CA LEU A 198 20.86 6.61 -9.88
C LEU A 198 20.18 5.24 -9.97
N LEU A 199 19.75 4.84 -11.16
CA LEU A 199 19.09 3.55 -11.37
C LEU A 199 20.06 2.38 -11.21
N THR A 200 21.32 2.53 -11.61
CA THR A 200 22.36 1.52 -11.44
C THR A 200 22.65 1.30 -9.95
N GLU A 201 22.84 2.38 -9.20
CA GLU A 201 23.05 2.34 -7.74
C GLU A 201 21.84 1.70 -7.04
N TYR A 202 20.64 2.17 -7.37
CA TYR A 202 19.41 1.67 -6.74
C TYR A 202 19.20 0.18 -7.05
N ASN A 203 19.28 -0.25 -8.30
CA ASN A 203 19.04 -1.65 -8.68
C ASN A 203 20.17 -2.60 -8.25
N GLY A 204 21.35 -2.10 -7.91
CA GLY A 204 22.48 -2.91 -7.43
C GLY A 204 22.24 -3.60 -6.07
N LYS A 205 21.28 -3.14 -5.28
CA LYS A 205 20.88 -3.74 -4.00
C LYS A 205 19.62 -4.58 -4.22
N GLU A 206 19.62 -5.87 -3.86
CA GLU A 206 18.46 -6.76 -4.08
C GLU A 206 17.26 -6.40 -3.19
N GLU A 207 17.49 -6.27 -1.88
CA GLU A 207 16.48 -5.87 -0.91
C GLU A 207 16.53 -4.37 -0.66
N LYS A 208 15.38 -3.75 -0.51
CA LYS A 208 15.27 -2.32 -0.22
C LYS A 208 14.63 -2.08 1.13
N THR A 209 15.24 -1.19 1.90
CA THR A 209 14.63 -0.64 3.11
C THR A 209 13.76 0.56 2.77
N PHE A 210 12.97 1.00 3.75
CA PHE A 210 12.20 2.23 3.65
C PHE A 210 13.10 3.44 3.34
N GLU A 211 14.26 3.52 4.01
CA GLU A 211 15.22 4.61 3.78
C GLU A 211 15.83 4.56 2.37
N ASP A 212 16.10 3.39 1.80
CA ASP A 212 16.59 3.28 0.41
C ASP A 212 15.60 3.86 -0.59
N ILE A 213 14.28 3.67 -0.35
CA ILE A 213 13.23 4.22 -1.21
C ILE A 213 13.19 5.75 -1.09
N LEU A 214 13.30 6.27 0.13
CA LEU A 214 13.36 7.73 0.36
C LEU A 214 14.62 8.34 -0.24
N ASP A 215 15.79 7.70 -0.11
CA ASP A 215 17.04 8.18 -0.68
C ASP A 215 16.97 8.25 -2.21
N PHE A 216 16.40 7.23 -2.84
CA PHE A 216 16.12 7.26 -4.28
C PHE A 216 15.24 8.46 -4.65
N HIS A 217 14.14 8.65 -3.91
CA HIS A 217 13.21 9.75 -4.16
C HIS A 217 13.89 11.12 -4.05
N VAL A 218 14.68 11.36 -3.01
CA VAL A 218 15.42 12.62 -2.84
C VAL A 218 16.42 12.84 -3.97
N LYS A 219 17.15 11.81 -4.38
CA LYS A 219 18.08 11.91 -5.50
C LYS A 219 17.35 12.18 -6.81
N PHE A 220 16.19 11.55 -7.04
CA PHE A 220 15.31 11.80 -8.18
C PHE A 220 14.82 13.25 -8.21
N GLU A 221 14.30 13.76 -7.09
CA GLU A 221 13.85 15.16 -6.97
C GLU A 221 14.96 16.17 -7.21
N ARG A 222 16.19 15.86 -6.81
CA ARG A 222 17.36 16.72 -7.08
C ARG A 222 17.81 16.70 -8.53
N ILE A 223 17.70 15.56 -9.21
CA ILE A 223 17.97 15.49 -10.66
C ILE A 223 16.88 16.27 -11.40
N HIS A 224 15.64 16.12 -10.99
CA HIS A 224 14.46 16.75 -11.58
C HIS A 224 14.39 16.50 -13.09
N PRO A 225 14.25 15.22 -13.51
CA PRO A 225 14.54 14.82 -14.88
C PRO A 225 13.57 15.35 -15.92
N PHE A 226 12.33 15.69 -15.53
CA PHE A 226 11.31 16.19 -16.43
C PHE A 226 11.12 17.69 -16.33
N GLN A 227 10.49 18.30 -17.31
CA GLN A 227 10.21 19.72 -17.30
C GLN A 227 9.18 20.11 -16.24
N ASP A 228 8.18 19.25 -15.99
CA ASP A 228 7.18 19.30 -14.93
C ASP A 228 6.76 17.88 -14.55
N GLY A 229 6.01 17.71 -13.43
CA GLY A 229 5.47 16.43 -12.99
C GLY A 229 6.45 15.55 -12.21
N ASN A 230 7.65 16.03 -11.89
CA ASN A 230 8.67 15.25 -11.18
C ASN A 230 8.18 14.79 -9.79
N GLY A 231 7.62 15.68 -8.98
CA GLY A 231 7.11 15.34 -7.64
C GLY A 231 6.05 14.24 -7.69
N ARG A 232 5.11 14.32 -8.62
CA ARG A 232 4.07 13.29 -8.81
C ARG A 232 4.65 11.95 -9.23
N VAL A 233 5.53 11.94 -10.23
CA VAL A 233 6.23 10.72 -10.67
C VAL A 233 7.08 10.14 -9.55
N GLY A 234 7.80 10.98 -8.80
CA GLY A 234 8.62 10.55 -7.66
C GLY A 234 7.77 9.88 -6.56
N ARG A 235 6.63 10.45 -6.18
CA ARG A 235 5.71 9.87 -5.21
C ARG A 235 5.06 8.57 -5.71
N LEU A 236 4.72 8.50 -6.99
CA LEU A 236 4.26 7.26 -7.64
C LEU A 236 5.31 6.15 -7.62
N ILE A 237 6.60 6.49 -7.84
CA ILE A 237 7.71 5.53 -7.73
C ILE A 237 7.85 5.04 -6.30
N MET A 238 7.79 5.91 -5.29
CA MET A 238 7.82 5.48 -3.87
C MET A 238 6.70 4.49 -3.57
N PHE A 239 5.48 4.78 -4.01
CA PHE A 239 4.34 3.88 -3.85
C PHE A 239 4.59 2.50 -4.50
N LYS A 240 5.10 2.49 -5.76
CA LYS A 240 5.45 1.27 -6.47
C LYS A 240 6.51 0.43 -5.72
N GLU A 241 7.58 1.06 -5.30
CA GLU A 241 8.70 0.36 -4.66
C GLU A 241 8.29 -0.16 -3.26
N CYS A 242 7.47 0.57 -2.51
CA CYS A 242 6.86 0.04 -1.28
C CYS A 242 6.08 -1.26 -1.54
N LEU A 243 5.21 -1.29 -2.57
CA LEU A 243 4.46 -2.50 -2.94
C LEU A 243 5.38 -3.65 -3.38
N LYS A 244 6.45 -3.34 -4.13
CA LYS A 244 7.42 -4.34 -4.60
C LYS A 244 8.10 -5.08 -3.46
N TYR A 245 8.55 -4.34 -2.45
CA TYR A 245 9.31 -4.87 -1.32
C TYR A 245 8.44 -5.20 -0.09
N ASN A 246 7.11 -5.22 -0.28
CA ASN A 246 6.14 -5.51 0.78
C ASN A 246 6.29 -4.58 2.01
N ILE A 247 6.66 -3.35 1.75
CA ILE A 247 6.65 -2.24 2.70
C ILE A 247 5.28 -1.58 2.59
N VAL A 248 4.65 -1.26 3.72
CA VAL A 248 3.37 -0.53 3.68
C VAL A 248 3.61 0.84 3.06
N PRO A 249 2.89 1.22 2.00
CA PRO A 249 3.03 2.53 1.39
C PRO A 249 2.48 3.64 2.27
N PHE A 250 2.65 4.88 1.82
CA PHE A 250 2.18 6.07 2.51
C PHE A 250 1.70 7.13 1.50
N ILE A 251 0.88 8.05 1.98
CA ILE A 251 0.36 9.17 1.21
C ILE A 251 0.71 10.45 1.97
N ILE A 252 1.48 11.34 1.35
CA ILE A 252 1.79 12.65 1.94
C ILE A 252 0.54 13.52 1.80
N GLU A 253 -0.14 13.77 2.93
CA GLU A 253 -1.27 14.68 2.98
C GLU A 253 -0.82 16.16 2.99
N ASP A 254 -1.68 17.07 2.57
CA ASP A 254 -1.37 18.51 2.49
C ASP A 254 -0.84 19.09 3.81
N ARG A 255 -1.36 18.67 4.95
CA ARG A 255 -0.87 19.08 6.27
C ARG A 255 0.60 18.69 6.54
N LEU A 256 1.13 17.69 5.83
CA LEU A 256 2.52 17.25 5.94
C LEU A 256 3.42 17.88 4.87
N LYS A 257 2.87 18.64 3.92
CA LYS A 257 3.58 19.23 2.78
C LYS A 257 4.83 20.01 3.19
N MET A 258 4.74 20.89 4.17
CA MET A 258 5.86 21.69 4.61
C MET A 258 6.97 20.86 5.26
N PHE A 259 6.61 19.85 6.03
CA PHE A 259 7.58 18.91 6.63
C PHE A 259 8.25 18.04 5.57
N TYR A 260 7.48 17.59 4.57
CA TYR A 260 7.99 16.85 3.43
C TYR A 260 9.02 17.67 2.63
N TYR A 261 8.73 18.90 2.26
CA TYR A 261 9.68 19.75 1.55
C TYR A 261 10.93 20.07 2.39
N ARG A 262 10.77 20.33 3.69
CA ARG A 262 11.90 20.48 4.60
C ARG A 262 12.75 19.22 4.61
N GLY A 263 12.13 18.05 4.70
CA GLY A 263 12.81 16.76 4.69
C GLY A 263 13.61 16.51 3.41
N LEU A 264 13.05 16.84 2.24
CA LEU A 264 13.77 16.76 0.95
C LEU A 264 15.00 17.66 0.92
N LYS A 265 14.84 18.91 1.40
CA LYS A 265 15.93 19.88 1.44
C LYS A 265 17.06 19.44 2.38
N GLU A 266 16.70 19.04 3.58
CA GLU A 266 17.65 18.74 4.66
C GLU A 266 18.20 17.29 4.62
N TRP A 267 17.79 16.45 3.67
CA TRP A 267 18.16 15.03 3.61
C TRP A 267 19.65 14.71 3.76
N LYS A 268 20.53 15.59 3.25
CA LYS A 268 21.99 15.42 3.37
C LYS A 268 22.50 15.66 4.79
N ASN A 269 21.80 16.51 5.55
CA ASN A 269 22.22 16.96 6.88
C ASN A 269 21.50 16.12 7.95
N GLU A 270 20.19 15.95 7.81
CA GLU A 270 19.32 15.27 8.78
C GLU A 270 18.22 14.49 8.05
N LYS A 271 18.40 13.19 7.92
CA LYS A 271 17.46 12.28 7.26
C LYS A 271 16.15 12.11 8.05
N GLY A 272 16.21 12.29 9.37
CA GLY A 272 15.08 12.11 10.28
C GLY A 272 13.87 12.93 9.88
N TYR A 273 14.04 14.17 9.40
CA TYR A 273 12.91 15.02 9.02
C TYR A 273 12.00 14.40 7.95
N LEU A 274 12.58 13.84 6.88
CA LEU A 274 11.78 13.17 5.85
C LEU A 274 11.28 11.81 6.32
N THR A 275 12.15 11.05 6.99
CA THR A 275 11.81 9.71 7.47
C THR A 275 10.63 9.75 8.44
N ASP A 276 10.65 10.62 9.45
CA ASP A 276 9.58 10.75 10.43
C ASP A 276 8.27 11.24 9.80
N THR A 277 8.36 12.19 8.83
CA THR A 277 7.21 12.66 8.08
C THR A 277 6.56 11.50 7.30
N CYS A 278 7.36 10.72 6.59
CA CYS A 278 6.86 9.59 5.80
C CYS A 278 6.38 8.42 6.68
N LEU A 279 7.00 8.17 7.84
CA LEU A 279 6.52 7.18 8.82
C LEU A 279 5.18 7.61 9.42
N THR A 280 5.00 8.89 9.73
CA THR A 280 3.72 9.44 10.20
C THR A 280 2.62 9.21 9.15
N ALA A 281 2.90 9.49 7.88
CA ALA A 281 1.98 9.21 6.78
C ALA A 281 1.72 7.70 6.59
N GLN A 282 2.73 6.86 6.81
CA GLN A 282 2.60 5.40 6.75
C GLN A 282 1.69 4.86 7.86
N ASP A 283 1.80 5.37 9.08
CA ASP A 283 0.96 4.92 10.19
C ASP A 283 -0.52 5.27 9.98
N GLN A 284 -0.80 6.38 9.32
CA GLN A 284 -2.15 6.70 8.87
C GLN A 284 -2.66 5.69 7.83
N TYR A 285 -1.84 5.37 6.84
CA TYR A 285 -2.19 4.38 5.83
C TYR A 285 -2.41 2.98 6.45
N LYS A 286 -1.57 2.58 7.43
CA LYS A 286 -1.76 1.34 8.21
C LYS A 286 -3.08 1.33 8.97
N SER A 287 -3.47 2.46 9.56
CA SER A 287 -4.75 2.58 10.25
C SER A 287 -5.93 2.37 9.31
N TYR A 288 -5.88 2.95 8.10
CA TYR A 288 -6.87 2.69 7.06
C TYR A 288 -6.92 1.23 6.64
N LEU A 289 -5.74 0.63 6.41
CA LEU A 289 -5.64 -0.78 6.04
C LEU A 289 -6.27 -1.67 7.11
N GLY A 290 -5.96 -1.42 8.38
CA GLY A 290 -6.52 -2.15 9.52
C GLY A 290 -8.05 -2.03 9.60
N LEU A 291 -8.59 -0.83 9.45
CA LEU A 291 -10.04 -0.59 9.48
C LEU A 291 -10.77 -1.23 8.28
N SER A 292 -10.18 -1.17 7.07
CA SER A 292 -10.74 -1.80 5.88
C SER A 292 -10.77 -3.33 6.03
N LEU A 293 -9.67 -3.93 6.49
CA LEU A 293 -9.61 -5.37 6.72
C LEU A 293 -10.57 -5.82 7.82
N LEU A 294 -10.69 -5.06 8.91
CA LEU A 294 -11.65 -5.31 9.98
C LEU A 294 -13.08 -5.36 9.43
N ARG A 295 -13.46 -4.34 8.64
CA ARG A 295 -14.79 -4.28 8.03
C ARG A 295 -15.02 -5.45 7.08
N ASP A 296 -14.10 -5.69 6.16
CA ASP A 296 -14.29 -6.62 5.06
C ASP A 296 -14.28 -8.08 5.54
N PHE A 297 -13.32 -8.46 6.38
CA PHE A 297 -13.17 -9.85 6.83
C PHE A 297 -13.91 -10.18 8.13
N ILE A 298 -13.89 -9.29 9.12
CA ILE A 298 -14.45 -9.60 10.44
C ILE A 298 -15.95 -9.33 10.49
N LEU A 299 -16.43 -8.33 9.76
CA LEU A 299 -17.84 -7.95 9.79
C LEU A 299 -18.62 -8.44 8.57
N SER A 300 -18.14 -8.14 7.35
CA SER A 300 -18.90 -8.44 6.13
C SER A 300 -19.03 -9.95 5.88
N VAL A 301 -17.95 -10.73 6.02
CA VAL A 301 -18.00 -12.17 5.76
C VAL A 301 -18.98 -12.91 6.69
N PRO A 302 -18.93 -12.75 8.03
CA PRO A 302 -19.94 -13.37 8.89
C PRO A 302 -21.37 -12.91 8.59
N LEU A 303 -21.57 -11.62 8.31
CA LEU A 303 -22.92 -11.10 8.02
C LEU A 303 -23.49 -11.67 6.72
N VAL A 304 -22.67 -11.80 5.67
CA VAL A 304 -23.06 -12.44 4.40
C VAL A 304 -23.43 -13.92 4.61
N LEU A 305 -22.81 -14.60 5.55
CA LEU A 305 -23.10 -16.01 5.85
C LEU A 305 -24.31 -16.20 6.79
N PHE A 306 -24.52 -15.27 7.73
CA PHE A 306 -25.57 -15.41 8.77
C PHE A 306 -26.88 -14.73 8.41
N LEU A 307 -26.86 -13.49 7.88
CA LEU A 307 -28.10 -12.76 7.57
C LEU A 307 -29.02 -13.48 6.56
N PRO A 308 -28.51 -14.12 5.50
CA PRO A 308 -29.38 -14.87 4.60
C PRO A 308 -30.09 -16.05 5.26
N LYS A 309 -29.51 -16.65 6.30
CA LYS A 309 -30.16 -17.73 7.07
C LYS A 309 -31.34 -17.22 7.89
N LEU A 310 -31.33 -15.95 8.30
CA LEU A 310 -32.37 -15.32 9.11
C LEU A 310 -33.44 -14.62 8.24
N LEU A 311 -33.00 -13.95 7.17
CA LEU A 311 -33.84 -13.04 6.37
C LEU A 311 -34.00 -13.48 4.91
N GLY A 312 -33.51 -14.70 4.55
CA GLY A 312 -33.50 -15.16 3.17
C GLY A 312 -32.67 -14.25 2.26
N ILE A 313 -33.05 -14.14 1.00
CA ILE A 313 -32.29 -13.37 -0.02
C ILE A 313 -32.13 -11.89 0.36
N LYS A 314 -33.06 -11.32 1.14
CA LYS A 314 -32.95 -9.95 1.67
C LYS A 314 -31.78 -9.79 2.64
N GLY A 315 -31.41 -10.86 3.36
CA GLY A 315 -30.26 -10.86 4.25
C GLY A 315 -28.95 -10.60 3.52
N THR A 316 -28.80 -11.07 2.29
CA THR A 316 -27.62 -10.77 1.46
C THR A 316 -27.54 -9.27 1.11
N LEU A 317 -28.67 -8.64 0.80
CA LEU A 317 -28.73 -7.21 0.50
C LEU A 317 -28.43 -6.33 1.73
N TYR A 318 -28.83 -6.77 2.93
CA TYR A 318 -28.60 -6.02 4.17
C TYR A 318 -27.21 -6.27 4.80
N SER A 319 -26.45 -7.25 4.33
CA SER A 319 -25.16 -7.60 4.95
C SER A 319 -24.13 -6.47 4.85
N ALA A 320 -23.99 -5.82 3.71
CA ALA A 320 -23.05 -4.72 3.53
C ALA A 320 -23.44 -3.47 4.35
N PRO A 321 -24.68 -2.94 4.28
CA PRO A 321 -25.10 -1.83 5.13
C PRO A 321 -25.01 -2.13 6.63
N ALA A 322 -25.28 -3.37 7.06
CA ALA A 322 -25.13 -3.76 8.45
C ALA A 322 -23.66 -3.78 8.89
N ALA A 323 -22.75 -4.26 8.03
CA ALA A 323 -21.32 -4.21 8.29
C ALA A 323 -20.82 -2.76 8.43
N ASP A 324 -21.28 -1.86 7.56
CA ASP A 324 -20.91 -0.43 7.60
C ASP A 324 -21.41 0.24 8.88
N MET A 325 -22.66 -0.03 9.29
CA MET A 325 -23.22 0.47 10.56
C MET A 325 -22.42 -0.02 11.78
N ILE A 326 -22.11 -1.31 11.85
CA ILE A 326 -21.34 -1.88 12.97
C ILE A 326 -19.94 -1.29 12.98
N SER A 327 -19.29 -1.16 11.82
CA SER A 327 -17.98 -0.52 11.69
C SER A 327 -17.99 0.93 12.18
N PHE A 328 -19.00 1.70 11.81
CA PHE A 328 -19.18 3.08 12.26
C PHE A 328 -19.30 3.19 13.78
N ILE A 329 -20.12 2.34 14.40
CA ILE A 329 -20.27 2.28 15.85
C ILE A 329 -18.94 1.90 16.52
N ALA A 330 -18.22 0.91 15.98
CA ALA A 330 -16.93 0.48 16.49
C ALA A 330 -15.89 1.61 16.42
N VAL A 331 -15.83 2.34 15.31
CA VAL A 331 -14.93 3.51 15.15
C VAL A 331 -15.25 4.58 16.19
N ILE A 332 -16.54 4.92 16.40
CA ILE A 332 -16.93 5.89 17.44
C ILE A 332 -16.49 5.43 18.84
N ALA A 333 -16.70 4.15 19.15
CA ALA A 333 -16.32 3.59 20.45
C ALA A 333 -14.80 3.65 20.67
N VAL A 334 -14.00 3.24 19.67
CA VAL A 334 -12.54 3.28 19.72
C VAL A 334 -12.04 4.73 19.82
N THR A 335 -12.60 5.64 19.03
CA THR A 335 -12.26 7.07 19.08
C THR A 335 -12.52 7.66 20.46
N ARG A 336 -13.70 7.39 21.04
CA ARG A 336 -14.01 7.85 22.41
C ARG A 336 -13.08 7.27 23.46
N TYR A 337 -12.74 5.98 23.33
CA TYR A 337 -11.78 5.33 24.20
C TYR A 337 -10.40 5.98 24.13
N LEU A 338 -9.87 6.19 22.92
CA LEU A 338 -8.58 6.84 22.69
C LEU A 338 -8.54 8.29 23.19
N PHE A 339 -9.58 9.09 22.90
CA PHE A 339 -9.70 10.44 23.43
C PHE A 339 -9.80 10.48 24.97
N GLY A 340 -10.44 9.47 25.57
CA GLY A 340 -10.46 9.32 27.02
C GLY A 340 -9.08 9.05 27.61
N HIS A 341 -8.28 8.21 26.96
CA HIS A 341 -6.89 7.94 27.35
C HIS A 341 -5.99 9.17 27.17
N LEU A 342 -6.04 9.81 26.00
CA LEU A 342 -5.23 11.02 25.74
C LEU A 342 -5.51 12.14 26.75
N LYS A 343 -6.78 12.37 27.10
CA LYS A 343 -7.14 13.35 28.15
C LYS A 343 -6.59 12.98 29.53
N LYS A 344 -6.50 11.67 29.81
CA LYS A 344 -5.94 11.20 31.08
C LYS A 344 -4.42 11.41 31.12
N ASP A 345 -3.75 11.05 30.02
CA ASP A 345 -2.29 11.21 29.88
C ASP A 345 -1.91 12.72 29.93
N GLU A 346 -2.66 13.60 29.23
CA GLU A 346 -2.47 15.05 29.29
C GLU A 346 -2.66 15.62 30.71
N LYS A 347 -3.62 15.07 31.45
CA LYS A 347 -3.84 15.46 32.84
C LYS A 347 -2.70 15.01 33.75
N GLU A 348 -2.21 13.79 33.59
CA GLU A 348 -1.07 13.24 34.35
C GLU A 348 0.22 13.99 34.02
N GLU A 349 0.45 14.37 32.75
CA GLU A 349 1.59 15.23 32.36
C GLU A 349 1.51 16.62 32.98
N ARG A 350 0.33 17.25 33.02
CA ARG A 350 0.12 18.57 33.64
C ARG A 350 0.34 18.51 35.15
N GLU A 351 -0.18 17.48 35.83
CA GLU A 351 0.04 17.27 37.27
C GLU A 351 1.53 17.02 37.58
N THR A 352 2.22 16.25 36.74
CA THR A 352 3.66 15.98 36.89
C THR A 352 4.50 17.25 36.63
N ALA A 353 4.14 18.07 35.66
CA ALA A 353 4.80 19.33 35.39
C ALA A 353 4.57 20.36 36.51
N PHE A 354 3.37 20.40 37.08
CA PHE A 354 3.04 21.26 38.22
C PHE A 354 3.86 20.87 39.47
N ASN A 355 3.95 19.57 39.81
CA ASN A 355 4.72 19.08 40.93
C ASN A 355 6.23 19.33 40.76
N ARG A 356 6.78 19.23 39.53
CA ARG A 356 8.17 19.62 39.24
C ARG A 356 8.41 21.12 39.38
N GLY A 357 7.41 21.95 39.03
CA GLY A 357 7.48 23.40 39.22
C GLY A 357 7.48 23.82 40.65
N GLU A 358 6.73 23.16 41.53
CA GLU A 358 6.76 23.39 42.99
C GLU A 358 8.07 22.95 43.62
N GLU A 359 8.66 21.80 43.21
CA GLU A 359 10.00 21.38 43.66
C GLU A 359 11.07 22.40 43.25
N THR A 360 10.98 23.01 42.06
CA THR A 360 11.97 24.00 41.61
C THR A 360 11.83 25.34 42.38
N ILE A 361 10.63 25.70 42.80
CA ILE A 361 10.39 26.91 43.61
C ILE A 361 10.90 26.73 45.05
N ASN A 362 10.76 25.53 45.63
CA ASN A 362 11.26 25.23 46.96
C ASN A 362 12.79 25.13 47.01
N LEU A 363 13.47 24.75 45.93
CA LEU A 363 14.94 24.72 45.83
C LEU A 363 15.59 26.10 45.62
N VAL A 364 14.83 27.12 45.27
CA VAL A 364 15.33 28.50 45.11
C VAL A 364 15.05 29.34 46.32
N SER A 365 14.30 28.82 47.32
CA SER A 365 13.98 29.51 48.60
C SER A 365 14.78 29.02 49.81
N GLU A 366 15.73 28.10 49.63
CA GLU A 366 16.79 27.75 50.59
C GLU A 366 18.15 28.35 50.13
#